data_67c250bac4ea2053962303f88f4bd6ea
#
_entry.id   67c250bac4ea2053962303f88f4bd6ea
#
_cell.length_a   1.000
_cell.length_b   1.000
_cell.length_c   1.000
_cell.angle_alpha   90.00
_cell.angle_beta   90.00
_cell.angle_gamma   90.00
#
_symmetry.space_group_name_H-M   'P 1'
#
loop_
_entity.id
_entity.type
_entity.pdbx_description
1 polymer ?
#
loop_
_entity_poly.entity_id
_entity_poly.type
_entity_poly.pdbx_seq_one_letter_code
_entity_poly.pdbx_strand_id
1 'polypeptide(L)'
;PNYAPTLSVSGSLGVIESGVFPGGNELYEGVPSMSGRATGTDANGDTLSFGFIDANGAQVTSIVTPYGVMAMAPDGTYTYTIDNADPDTNGLALGETRTETFTVYVSDGRGGLATQEITVTLTGTNDRPELSIANAAQGIHEDTASVGGTFAVQDPDSDSGQNQTFHIEGGSNTPAADGTSPSDGSHSATGSTDAT
;
A
#
# COMPACT_ATOMS: atom_id res chain seq x y z
N PRO A 1 -14.84 14.92 -45.27
CA PRO A 1 -13.65 14.42 -44.61
C PRO A 1 -13.92 14.25 -43.13
N ASN A 2 -13.38 13.19 -42.51
CA ASN A 2 -13.40 13.03 -41.08
C ASN A 2 -12.29 13.88 -40.43
N TYR A 3 -12.58 14.49 -39.27
CA TYR A 3 -11.59 15.22 -38.48
C TYR A 3 -11.37 14.44 -37.16
N ALA A 4 -10.12 14.36 -36.73
CA ALA A 4 -9.82 13.76 -35.43
C ALA A 4 -10.39 14.61 -34.30
N PRO A 5 -10.88 13.98 -33.21
CA PRO A 5 -11.37 14.69 -32.04
C PRO A 5 -10.24 15.41 -31.30
N THR A 6 -10.59 16.38 -30.49
CA THR A 6 -9.68 16.99 -29.51
C THR A 6 -9.83 16.29 -28.17
N LEU A 7 -8.77 16.24 -27.37
CA LEU A 7 -8.76 15.67 -26.02
C LEU A 7 -8.25 16.71 -25.02
N SER A 8 -8.91 16.79 -23.90
CA SER A 8 -8.45 17.50 -22.70
C SER A 8 -8.67 16.62 -21.47
N VAL A 9 -7.65 16.45 -20.65
CA VAL A 9 -7.72 15.67 -19.42
C VAL A 9 -7.42 16.55 -18.21
N SER A 10 -8.14 16.34 -17.12
CA SER A 10 -7.87 17.03 -15.86
C SER A 10 -6.71 16.35 -15.15
N GLY A 11 -5.67 17.06 -14.93
CA GLY A 11 -4.58 16.96 -13.97
C GLY A 11 -3.95 15.60 -13.65
N SER A 12 -2.91 15.70 -12.84
CA SER A 12 -2.27 14.55 -12.18
C SER A 12 -3.12 14.11 -10.98
N LEU A 13 -3.15 12.81 -10.71
CA LEU A 13 -3.78 12.23 -9.54
C LEU A 13 -2.73 11.96 -8.46
N GLY A 14 -3.12 12.11 -7.18
CA GLY A 14 -2.31 11.71 -6.04
C GLY A 14 -3.10 10.78 -5.15
N VAL A 15 -2.55 9.60 -4.86
CA VAL A 15 -3.10 8.63 -3.90
C VAL A 15 -2.09 8.41 -2.78
N ILE A 16 -2.59 8.06 -1.61
CA ILE A 16 -1.76 7.82 -0.43
C ILE A 16 -2.19 6.47 0.12
N GLU A 17 -1.23 5.63 0.37
CA GLU A 17 -1.40 4.35 1.01
C GLU A 17 -2.07 4.48 2.39
N SER A 18 -2.78 3.44 2.83
CA SER A 18 -3.21 3.30 4.21
C SER A 18 -2.11 2.66 5.04
N GLY A 19 -1.99 3.07 6.31
CA GLY A 19 -0.98 2.54 7.22
C GLY A 19 -1.25 2.98 8.65
N VAL A 20 -0.22 3.38 9.39
CA VAL A 20 -0.32 3.93 10.74
C VAL A 20 0.38 5.29 10.83
N PHE A 21 -0.09 6.16 11.71
CA PHE A 21 0.59 7.43 11.95
C PHE A 21 1.97 7.21 12.56
N PRO A 22 2.99 7.97 12.13
CA PRO A 22 4.33 7.90 12.70
C PRO A 22 4.32 8.09 14.23
N GLY A 23 4.96 7.18 14.96
CA GLY A 23 5.07 7.22 16.42
C GLY A 23 3.81 6.81 17.19
N GLY A 24 2.80 6.28 16.52
CA GLY A 24 1.55 5.80 17.11
C GLY A 24 1.02 4.52 16.48
N ASN A 25 -0.04 3.98 17.10
CA ASN A 25 -0.78 2.82 16.59
C ASN A 25 -2.11 3.23 15.95
N GLU A 26 -2.33 4.52 15.73
CA GLU A 26 -3.55 5.01 15.08
C GLU A 26 -3.51 4.71 13.60
N LEU A 27 -4.58 4.12 13.08
CA LEU A 27 -4.72 3.84 11.67
C LEU A 27 -4.85 5.14 10.87
N TYR A 28 -4.16 5.18 9.75
CA TYR A 28 -4.29 6.20 8.72
C TYR A 28 -4.91 5.57 7.46
N GLU A 29 -6.10 6.01 7.08
CA GLU A 29 -6.81 5.44 5.91
C GLU A 29 -6.21 5.87 4.57
N GLY A 30 -5.33 6.85 4.56
CA GLY A 30 -4.73 7.38 3.35
C GLY A 30 -5.73 8.08 2.43
N VAL A 31 -5.41 8.09 1.13
CA VAL A 31 -6.28 8.53 0.04
C VAL A 31 -6.33 7.39 -0.98
N PRO A 32 -7.22 6.39 -0.77
CA PRO A 32 -7.17 5.13 -1.52
C PRO A 32 -7.59 5.27 -2.98
N SER A 33 -8.25 6.36 -3.36
CA SER A 33 -8.62 6.59 -4.76
C SER A 33 -8.74 8.07 -5.09
N MET A 34 -8.46 8.40 -6.35
CA MET A 34 -8.64 9.73 -6.93
C MET A 34 -9.25 9.62 -8.31
N SER A 35 -10.04 10.62 -8.68
CA SER A 35 -10.70 10.68 -9.99
C SER A 35 -10.32 11.93 -10.76
N GLY A 36 -10.28 11.79 -12.07
CA GLY A 36 -10.15 12.87 -13.02
C GLY A 36 -11.18 12.75 -14.14
N ARG A 37 -11.13 13.63 -15.10
CA ARG A 37 -12.05 13.63 -16.23
C ARG A 37 -11.34 13.89 -17.55
N ALA A 38 -11.62 13.04 -18.54
CA ALA A 38 -11.33 13.27 -19.95
C ALA A 38 -12.54 13.91 -20.61
N THR A 39 -12.30 14.92 -21.41
CA THR A 39 -13.32 15.57 -22.24
C THR A 39 -12.80 15.70 -23.66
N GLY A 40 -13.69 15.69 -24.64
CA GLY A 40 -13.33 15.83 -26.03
C GLY A 40 -14.37 16.58 -26.82
N THR A 41 -13.97 17.11 -27.97
CA THR A 41 -14.86 17.68 -28.98
C THR A 41 -14.50 17.16 -30.34
N ASP A 42 -15.50 16.93 -31.18
CA ASP A 42 -15.33 16.51 -32.54
C ASP A 42 -16.00 17.52 -33.50
N ALA A 43 -15.27 17.92 -34.55
CA ALA A 43 -15.75 18.91 -35.50
C ALA A 43 -16.88 18.40 -36.41
N ASN A 44 -16.99 17.08 -36.58
CA ASN A 44 -18.08 16.44 -37.31
C ASN A 44 -19.31 16.18 -36.44
N GLY A 45 -19.19 16.30 -35.08
CA GLY A 45 -20.23 15.97 -34.15
C GLY A 45 -20.37 14.47 -33.90
N ASP A 46 -19.33 13.69 -34.17
CA ASP A 46 -19.32 12.26 -33.99
C ASP A 46 -19.36 11.88 -32.48
N THR A 47 -19.90 10.71 -32.20
CA THR A 47 -19.94 10.20 -30.81
C THR A 47 -18.55 9.80 -30.38
N LEU A 48 -18.11 10.35 -29.24
CA LEU A 48 -16.78 10.10 -28.69
C LEU A 48 -16.80 8.95 -27.68
N SER A 49 -15.73 8.15 -27.75
CA SER A 49 -15.42 7.13 -26.75
C SER A 49 -14.08 7.41 -26.09
N PHE A 50 -13.97 7.10 -24.80
CA PHE A 50 -12.79 7.35 -23.98
C PHE A 50 -12.23 6.04 -23.41
N GLY A 51 -10.92 6.01 -23.18
CA GLY A 51 -10.23 4.89 -22.55
C GLY A 51 -8.74 5.14 -22.44
N PHE A 52 -7.99 4.05 -22.32
CA PHE A 52 -6.53 4.06 -22.22
C PHE A 52 -5.91 3.24 -23.36
N ILE A 53 -4.67 3.56 -23.69
CA ILE A 53 -3.83 2.72 -24.54
C ILE A 53 -2.94 1.89 -23.62
N ASP A 54 -3.07 0.57 -23.69
CA ASP A 54 -2.22 -0.34 -22.92
C ASP A 54 -0.81 -0.48 -23.50
N ALA A 55 0.06 -1.22 -22.83
CA ALA A 55 1.45 -1.47 -23.24
C ALA A 55 1.58 -2.18 -24.60
N ASN A 56 0.52 -2.83 -25.09
CA ASN A 56 0.46 -3.49 -26.39
C ASN A 56 -0.10 -2.58 -27.49
N GLY A 57 -0.46 -1.34 -27.14
CA GLY A 57 -1.11 -0.40 -28.05
C GLY A 57 -2.62 -0.64 -28.23
N ALA A 58 -3.24 -1.49 -27.40
CA ALA A 58 -4.67 -1.76 -27.48
C ALA A 58 -5.48 -0.70 -26.71
N GLN A 59 -6.67 -0.40 -27.25
CA GLN A 59 -7.63 0.47 -26.59
C GLN A 59 -8.39 -0.34 -25.51
N VAL A 60 -8.28 0.09 -24.26
CA VAL A 60 -8.87 -0.56 -23.10
C VAL A 60 -9.58 0.46 -22.21
N THR A 61 -10.50 -0.01 -21.36
CA THR A 61 -11.16 0.85 -20.37
C THR A 61 -10.60 0.71 -18.97
N SER A 62 -9.66 -0.22 -18.75
CA SER A 62 -9.00 -0.39 -17.47
C SER A 62 -7.57 -0.94 -17.65
N ILE A 63 -6.68 -0.53 -16.77
CA ILE A 63 -5.29 -1.01 -16.69
C ILE A 63 -5.04 -1.40 -15.24
N VAL A 64 -4.55 -2.63 -15.02
CA VAL A 64 -4.10 -3.12 -13.72
C VAL A 64 -2.58 -2.97 -13.68
N THR A 65 -2.08 -2.43 -12.58
CA THR A 65 -0.66 -2.27 -12.28
C THR A 65 -0.30 -2.99 -10.99
N PRO A 66 0.98 -3.11 -10.61
CA PRO A 66 1.36 -3.64 -9.30
C PRO A 66 0.80 -2.83 -8.12
N TYR A 67 0.53 -1.54 -8.31
CA TYR A 67 0.09 -0.66 -7.22
C TYR A 67 -1.41 -0.41 -7.18
N GLY A 68 -2.16 -0.77 -8.22
CA GLY A 68 -3.59 -0.49 -8.26
C GLY A 68 -4.24 -0.65 -9.62
N VAL A 69 -5.40 -0.02 -9.77
CA VAL A 69 -6.21 -0.11 -10.99
C VAL A 69 -6.63 1.27 -11.46
N MET A 70 -6.36 1.55 -12.73
CA MET A 70 -6.91 2.70 -13.45
C MET A 70 -8.12 2.26 -14.27
N ALA A 71 -9.26 2.91 -14.12
CA ALA A 71 -10.48 2.59 -14.85
C ALA A 71 -11.13 3.85 -15.45
N MET A 72 -11.73 3.71 -16.65
CA MET A 72 -12.43 4.76 -17.37
C MET A 72 -13.91 4.44 -17.49
N ALA A 73 -14.76 5.35 -17.07
CA ALA A 73 -16.20 5.28 -17.28
C ALA A 73 -16.58 5.83 -18.69
N PRO A 74 -17.74 5.44 -19.24
CA PRO A 74 -18.17 5.89 -20.57
C PRO A 74 -18.33 7.41 -20.72
N ASP A 75 -18.53 8.13 -19.62
CA ASP A 75 -18.66 9.60 -19.61
C ASP A 75 -17.31 10.34 -19.60
N GLY A 76 -16.19 9.59 -19.65
CA GLY A 76 -14.84 10.13 -19.59
C GLY A 76 -14.30 10.34 -18.17
N THR A 77 -15.05 10.02 -17.14
CA THR A 77 -14.52 10.00 -15.78
C THR A 77 -13.57 8.82 -15.60
N TYR A 78 -12.36 9.07 -15.14
CA TYR A 78 -11.41 8.02 -14.81
C TYR A 78 -11.05 8.06 -13.34
N THR A 79 -10.83 6.87 -12.78
CA THR A 79 -10.51 6.71 -11.36
C THR A 79 -9.32 5.77 -11.24
N TYR A 80 -8.34 6.19 -10.44
CA TYR A 80 -7.28 5.32 -9.96
C TYR A 80 -7.61 4.89 -8.54
N THR A 81 -7.51 3.60 -8.27
CA THR A 81 -7.70 3.01 -6.94
C THR A 81 -6.46 2.21 -6.59
N ILE A 82 -5.81 2.58 -5.47
CA ILE A 82 -4.64 1.88 -4.97
C ILE A 82 -5.03 0.51 -4.39
N ASP A 83 -4.18 -0.48 -4.54
CA ASP A 83 -4.33 -1.79 -3.90
C ASP A 83 -3.39 -1.89 -2.70
N ASN A 84 -3.89 -1.56 -1.52
CA ASN A 84 -3.13 -1.65 -0.26
C ASN A 84 -2.82 -3.09 0.17
N ALA A 85 -3.41 -4.10 -0.47
CA ALA A 85 -3.11 -5.50 -0.16
C ALA A 85 -1.96 -6.05 -1.01
N ASP A 86 -1.55 -5.33 -2.05
CA ASP A 86 -0.42 -5.71 -2.88
C ASP A 86 0.90 -5.46 -2.13
N PRO A 87 1.83 -6.43 -2.10
CA PRO A 87 3.13 -6.26 -1.42
C PRO A 87 3.97 -5.10 -1.93
N ASP A 88 3.87 -4.76 -3.22
CA ASP A 88 4.62 -3.64 -3.81
C ASP A 88 4.10 -2.29 -3.31
N THR A 89 2.80 -2.19 -3.03
CA THR A 89 2.17 -1.02 -2.42
C THR A 89 2.52 -0.95 -0.95
N ASN A 90 2.24 -2.04 -0.22
CA ASN A 90 2.45 -2.16 1.23
C ASN A 90 3.93 -2.12 1.65
N GLY A 91 4.85 -2.18 0.70
CA GLY A 91 6.29 -2.04 0.92
C GLY A 91 6.83 -0.64 0.64
N LEU A 92 5.96 0.35 0.40
CA LEU A 92 6.37 1.74 0.21
C LEU A 92 6.62 2.41 1.56
N ALA A 93 7.85 2.79 1.82
CA ALA A 93 8.22 3.47 3.06
C ALA A 93 7.51 4.82 3.22
N LEU A 94 7.40 5.29 4.46
CA LEU A 94 6.80 6.59 4.79
C LEU A 94 7.35 7.72 3.93
N GLY A 95 6.50 8.32 3.12
CA GLY A 95 6.84 9.42 2.21
C GLY A 95 7.58 8.99 0.95
N GLU A 96 7.82 7.71 0.76
CA GLU A 96 8.31 7.19 -0.52
C GLU A 96 7.27 7.42 -1.60
N THR A 97 7.71 7.75 -2.81
CA THR A 97 6.78 8.02 -3.91
C THR A 97 7.07 7.13 -5.11
N ARG A 98 6.01 6.69 -5.76
CA ARG A 98 6.04 6.04 -7.07
C ARG A 98 5.17 6.83 -8.03
N THR A 99 5.56 6.84 -9.30
CA THR A 99 4.78 7.53 -10.34
C THR A 99 4.46 6.54 -11.45
N GLU A 100 3.18 6.47 -11.78
CA GLU A 100 2.67 5.70 -12.90
C GLU A 100 2.14 6.64 -13.98
N THR A 101 2.34 6.29 -15.23
CA THR A 101 1.91 7.09 -16.39
C THR A 101 0.93 6.29 -17.23
N PHE A 102 -0.18 6.91 -17.59
CA PHE A 102 -1.24 6.32 -18.38
C PHE A 102 -1.52 7.18 -19.62
N THR A 103 -1.67 6.54 -20.76
CA THR A 103 -2.06 7.22 -22.00
C THR A 103 -3.57 7.16 -22.14
N VAL A 104 -4.25 8.29 -21.96
CA VAL A 104 -5.68 8.46 -22.21
C VAL A 104 -5.90 8.66 -23.70
N TYR A 105 -6.98 8.11 -24.24
CA TYR A 105 -7.42 8.38 -25.61
C TYR A 105 -8.87 8.86 -25.66
N VAL A 106 -9.19 9.58 -26.73
CA VAL A 106 -10.53 9.79 -27.24
C VAL A 106 -10.59 9.37 -28.71
N SER A 107 -11.63 8.64 -29.08
CA SER A 107 -11.87 8.19 -30.47
C SER A 107 -13.28 8.57 -30.95
N ASP A 108 -13.39 8.94 -32.21
CA ASP A 108 -14.65 9.21 -32.90
C ASP A 108 -15.29 7.96 -33.54
N GLY A 109 -14.63 6.79 -33.43
CA GLY A 109 -15.09 5.54 -34.03
C GLY A 109 -14.99 5.49 -35.56
N ARG A 110 -14.42 6.52 -36.19
CA ARG A 110 -14.26 6.67 -37.66
C ARG A 110 -12.81 6.79 -38.11
N GLY A 111 -11.87 6.45 -37.19
CA GLY A 111 -10.44 6.50 -37.44
C GLY A 111 -9.75 7.74 -36.87
N GLY A 112 -10.48 8.70 -36.33
CA GLY A 112 -9.92 9.82 -35.57
C GLY A 112 -9.58 9.41 -34.15
N LEU A 113 -8.38 9.77 -33.70
CA LEU A 113 -7.85 9.45 -32.39
C LEU A 113 -7.03 10.63 -31.89
N ALA A 114 -7.22 11.00 -30.61
CA ALA A 114 -6.32 11.89 -29.89
C ALA A 114 -5.91 11.24 -28.57
N THR A 115 -4.68 11.47 -28.14
CA THR A 115 -4.13 10.90 -26.90
C THR A 115 -3.46 11.97 -26.06
N GLN A 116 -3.46 11.75 -24.74
CA GLN A 116 -2.74 12.57 -23.76
C GLN A 116 -2.29 11.72 -22.59
N GLU A 117 -1.09 11.98 -22.06
CA GLU A 117 -0.60 11.29 -20.87
C GLU A 117 -1.09 11.97 -19.61
N ILE A 118 -1.38 11.15 -18.58
CA ILE A 118 -1.63 11.54 -17.21
C ILE A 118 -0.70 10.78 -16.29
N THR A 119 -0.39 11.37 -15.16
CA THR A 119 0.44 10.75 -14.13
C THR A 119 -0.36 10.54 -12.84
N VAL A 120 -0.09 9.43 -12.17
CA VAL A 120 -0.55 9.13 -10.82
C VAL A 120 0.69 9.07 -9.94
N THR A 121 0.68 9.82 -8.85
CA THR A 121 1.71 9.74 -7.81
C THR A 121 1.15 9.00 -6.62
N LEU A 122 1.80 7.90 -6.26
CA LEU A 122 1.54 7.12 -5.06
C LEU A 122 2.50 7.59 -3.98
N THR A 123 2.01 7.71 -2.75
CA THR A 123 2.85 8.04 -1.59
C THR A 123 2.65 6.97 -0.55
N GLY A 124 3.75 6.35 -0.11
CA GLY A 124 3.79 5.36 0.96
C GLY A 124 3.54 5.98 2.33
N THR A 125 3.06 5.17 3.24
CA THR A 125 2.89 5.49 4.65
C THR A 125 3.65 4.48 5.50
N ASN A 126 3.72 4.69 6.81
CA ASN A 126 4.34 3.71 7.69
C ASN A 126 3.34 2.59 8.00
N ASP A 127 3.78 1.36 7.87
CA ASP A 127 3.01 0.20 8.27
C ASP A 127 3.38 -0.30 9.67
N ARG A 128 2.51 -1.11 10.23
CA ARG A 128 2.75 -1.70 11.55
C ARG A 128 3.58 -2.97 11.39
N PRO A 129 4.70 -3.10 12.12
CA PRO A 129 5.44 -4.35 12.14
C PRO A 129 4.61 -5.48 12.73
N GLU A 130 4.71 -6.68 12.15
CA GLU A 130 4.06 -7.88 12.64
C GLU A 130 5.02 -8.71 13.47
N LEU A 131 4.66 -8.94 14.75
CA LEU A 131 5.44 -9.76 15.68
C LEU A 131 4.95 -11.21 15.64
N SER A 132 5.84 -12.14 15.35
CA SER A 132 5.61 -13.57 15.54
C SER A 132 6.51 -14.13 16.66
N ILE A 133 5.96 -15.04 17.47
CA ILE A 133 6.65 -15.65 18.59
C ILE A 133 6.60 -17.17 18.38
N ALA A 134 7.76 -17.78 18.18
CA ALA A 134 7.88 -19.22 18.18
C ALA A 134 8.14 -19.72 19.62
N ASN A 135 7.48 -20.83 19.98
CA ASN A 135 7.55 -21.43 21.31
C ASN A 135 7.04 -20.53 22.43
N ALA A 136 5.95 -19.77 22.17
CA ALA A 136 5.37 -18.82 23.11
C ALA A 136 4.86 -19.43 24.44
N ALA A 137 4.56 -20.73 24.47
CA ALA A 137 4.09 -21.44 25.65
C ALA A 137 5.02 -22.60 25.98
N GLN A 138 5.85 -22.41 27.01
CA GLN A 138 6.74 -23.44 27.49
C GLN A 138 6.59 -23.59 29.02
N GLY A 139 6.48 -24.82 29.49
CA GLY A 139 6.52 -25.13 30.94
C GLY A 139 7.97 -25.34 31.39
N ILE A 140 8.33 -24.77 32.52
CA ILE A 140 9.61 -25.04 33.21
C ILE A 140 9.33 -26.06 34.28
N HIS A 141 10.10 -27.16 34.28
CA HIS A 141 10.17 -28.11 35.40
C HIS A 141 11.41 -27.79 36.25
N GLU A 142 11.42 -28.21 37.52
CA GLU A 142 12.51 -27.88 38.46
C GLU A 142 13.90 -28.34 37.95
N ASP A 143 13.95 -29.34 37.08
CA ASP A 143 15.20 -29.82 36.48
C ASP A 143 15.56 -29.09 35.19
N THR A 144 14.77 -28.11 34.75
CA THR A 144 15.00 -27.36 33.50
C THR A 144 15.57 -25.97 33.83
N ALA A 145 16.84 -25.76 33.54
CA ALA A 145 17.56 -24.52 33.88
C ALA A 145 17.06 -23.28 33.10
N SER A 146 16.53 -23.46 31.92
CA SER A 146 15.98 -22.36 31.09
C SER A 146 15.08 -22.90 29.99
N VAL A 147 14.15 -22.07 29.55
CA VAL A 147 13.38 -22.25 28.27
C VAL A 147 13.63 -21.06 27.39
N GLY A 148 13.69 -21.32 26.09
CA GLY A 148 13.96 -20.29 25.10
C GLY A 148 12.85 -20.21 24.07
N GLY A 149 12.61 -19.02 23.58
CA GLY A 149 11.75 -18.75 22.43
C GLY A 149 12.45 -17.80 21.46
N THR A 150 11.93 -17.68 20.27
CA THR A 150 12.42 -16.72 19.27
C THR A 150 11.33 -15.76 18.89
N PHE A 151 11.70 -14.48 18.80
CA PHE A 151 10.86 -13.42 18.23
C PHE A 151 11.28 -13.21 16.77
N ALA A 152 10.31 -13.11 15.88
CA ALA A 152 10.52 -12.65 14.52
C ALA A 152 9.57 -11.48 14.27
N VAL A 153 10.10 -10.42 13.67
CA VAL A 153 9.33 -9.26 13.25
C VAL A 153 9.43 -9.16 11.74
N GLN A 154 8.31 -8.97 11.09
CA GLN A 154 8.23 -8.56 9.70
C GLN A 154 7.65 -7.15 9.66
N ASP A 155 8.36 -6.25 9.00
CA ASP A 155 7.90 -4.92 8.68
C ASP A 155 7.62 -4.89 7.18
N PRO A 156 6.38 -4.57 6.77
CA PRO A 156 6.05 -4.45 5.34
C PRO A 156 6.84 -3.34 4.67
N ASP A 157 7.09 -2.23 5.37
CA ASP A 157 7.94 -1.15 4.90
C ASP A 157 9.38 -1.65 4.79
N SER A 158 9.84 -1.93 3.60
CA SER A 158 11.18 -2.45 3.33
C SER A 158 12.30 -1.42 3.51
N ASP A 159 12.03 -0.35 4.27
CA ASP A 159 12.99 0.71 4.48
C ASP A 159 14.15 0.27 5.38
N SER A 160 15.28 0.22 4.76
CA SER A 160 16.55 0.08 5.44
C SER A 160 16.74 1.23 6.44
N GLY A 161 16.57 0.97 7.73
CA GLY A 161 16.93 1.92 8.77
C GLY A 161 15.98 2.05 9.95
N GLN A 162 14.87 1.36 9.98
CA GLN A 162 14.04 1.27 11.19
C GLN A 162 14.65 0.24 12.14
N ASN A 163 15.18 0.73 13.27
CA ASN A 163 15.58 -0.13 14.37
C ASN A 163 14.33 -0.58 15.14
N GLN A 164 13.99 -1.86 14.98
CA GLN A 164 12.90 -2.45 15.75
C GLN A 164 13.40 -2.78 17.16
N THR A 165 12.69 -2.29 18.14
CA THR A 165 13.00 -2.57 19.56
C THR A 165 11.96 -3.50 20.14
N PHE A 166 12.43 -4.59 20.77
CA PHE A 166 11.58 -5.50 21.52
C PHE A 166 11.54 -5.09 22.98
N HIS A 167 10.35 -5.03 23.56
CA HIS A 167 10.17 -4.84 24.96
C HIS A 167 9.37 -6.02 25.54
N ILE A 168 9.91 -6.67 26.58
CA ILE A 168 9.21 -7.70 27.33
C ILE A 168 8.79 -7.09 28.67
N GLU A 169 7.50 -6.87 28.83
CA GLU A 169 6.97 -6.51 30.11
C GLU A 169 6.88 -7.74 31.00
N GLY A 170 7.22 -7.59 32.29
CA GLY A 170 7.34 -8.68 33.25
C GLY A 170 6.09 -9.53 33.35
N GLY A 171 6.29 -10.84 33.36
CA GLY A 171 5.23 -11.83 33.47
C GLY A 171 4.45 -11.72 34.80
N SER A 172 3.13 -11.93 34.74
CA SER A 172 2.30 -12.12 35.90
C SER A 172 2.65 -13.47 36.51
N ASN A 173 3.24 -13.46 37.73
CA ASN A 173 3.37 -14.65 38.53
C ASN A 173 2.02 -14.94 39.23
N THR A 174 1.31 -15.96 38.76
CA THR A 174 0.26 -16.55 39.59
C THR A 174 0.96 -17.46 40.60
N PRO A 175 0.90 -17.19 41.93
CA PRO A 175 1.51 -18.06 42.92
C PRO A 175 0.96 -19.49 42.78
N ALA A 176 1.85 -20.47 42.89
CA ALA A 176 1.40 -21.83 43.04
C ALA A 176 0.50 -21.93 44.28
N ALA A 177 -0.48 -22.81 44.23
CA ALA A 177 -1.47 -22.97 45.32
C ALA A 177 -0.87 -23.46 46.66
N ASP A 178 0.45 -23.62 46.75
CA ASP A 178 1.20 -24.06 47.92
C ASP A 178 1.69 -22.90 48.82
N GLY A 179 1.45 -21.63 48.46
CA GLY A 179 1.75 -20.48 49.32
C GLY A 179 3.21 -20.02 49.30
N THR A 180 4.04 -20.51 48.41
CA THR A 180 5.40 -19.95 48.21
C THR A 180 5.35 -18.81 47.19
N SER A 181 5.71 -17.61 47.63
CA SER A 181 5.75 -16.41 46.81
C SER A 181 7.08 -16.35 46.07
N PRO A 182 7.13 -16.43 44.75
CA PRO A 182 8.36 -16.17 44.02
C PRO A 182 8.68 -14.66 44.05
N SER A 183 9.96 -14.35 44.19
CA SER A 183 10.44 -12.98 44.17
C SER A 183 10.21 -12.36 42.77
N ASP A 184 9.59 -11.19 42.76
CA ASP A 184 9.39 -10.35 41.58
C ASP A 184 10.72 -10.06 40.88
N GLY A 185 10.91 -10.64 39.71
CA GLY A 185 12.01 -10.34 38.82
C GLY A 185 11.48 -9.70 37.52
N SER A 186 11.50 -8.38 37.45
CA SER A 186 11.26 -7.69 36.20
C SER A 186 12.42 -7.96 35.24
N HIS A 187 12.14 -8.61 34.11
CA HIS A 187 13.13 -8.87 33.08
C HIS A 187 12.87 -7.96 31.89
N SER A 188 13.78 -7.04 31.65
CA SER A 188 13.84 -6.24 30.43
C SER A 188 14.90 -6.84 29.49
N ALA A 189 14.52 -7.25 28.32
CA ALA A 189 15.46 -7.62 27.28
C ALA A 189 15.29 -6.66 26.10
N THR A 190 16.35 -5.88 25.82
CA THR A 190 16.45 -5.08 24.59
C THR A 190 17.28 -5.85 23.59
N GLY A 191 16.66 -6.27 22.49
CA GLY A 191 17.35 -6.86 21.34
C GLY A 191 17.24 -5.91 20.15
N SER A 192 18.36 -5.57 19.53
CA SER A 192 18.40 -4.91 18.22
C SER A 192 18.69 -5.98 17.17
N THR A 193 17.84 -6.09 16.16
CA THR A 193 18.14 -6.90 14.98
C THR A 193 18.43 -5.96 13.83
N ASP A 194 19.71 -5.90 13.40
CA ASP A 194 20.05 -5.37 12.08
C ASP A 194 19.59 -6.39 11.05
N ALA A 195 18.59 -6.03 10.25
CA ALA A 195 18.26 -6.77 9.04
C ALA A 195 19.20 -6.30 7.92
N THR A 196 20.04 -7.21 7.45
CA THR A 196 20.86 -7.06 6.23
C THR A 196 20.07 -7.44 5.01
#